data_91d6e05bf8a307f16378dc44f3380390
#
_entry.id   91d6e05bf8a307f16378dc44f3380390
#
_cell.length_a   1.000
_cell.length_b   1.000
_cell.length_c   1.000
_cell.angle_alpha   90.00
_cell.angle_beta   90.00
_cell.angle_gamma   90.00
#
_symmetry.space_group_name_H-M   'P 1'
#
loop_
_entity.id
_entity.type
_entity.pdbx_description
1 polymer ?
#
loop_
_entity_poly.entity_id
_entity_poly.type
_entity_poly.pdbx_seq_one_letter_code
_entity_poly.pdbx_strand_id
1 'polypeptide(L)'
;MIPKIIHYCWFGPKAYPRTVQRCMATWHKHLTGYEFMLWNERSCFTYAAQFGLPNPLEHPFVVSAYRAEKYAFVADYVRFWALYYMGGIYLDTDMYVVRSFDVLLDNAFFSAWETAEGPAQHSADGIVSCGALGACALGACARDILAKYDTLRFDEAHLADYIVPRIITPIILQHSEATIYPYDYFYPLPFNKRTEHRFKTYITQNTFAIHLWDISWYPWYKKIPRQVVIELKKLKRILTYA
;
A
#
# COMPACT_ATOMS: atom_id res chain seq x y z
N MET A 1 -1.60 5.26 21.48
CA MET A 1 -1.79 3.85 21.05
C MET A 1 -2.63 3.82 19.79
N ILE A 2 -2.23 3.06 18.80
CA ILE A 2 -2.93 2.86 17.53
C ILE A 2 -4.18 1.99 17.78
N PRO A 3 -5.38 2.38 17.30
CA PRO A 3 -6.59 1.57 17.45
C PRO A 3 -6.50 0.22 16.70
N LYS A 4 -7.18 -0.80 17.18
CA LYS A 4 -7.29 -2.12 16.53
C LYS A 4 -8.26 -2.09 15.35
N ILE A 5 -7.98 -1.24 14.37
CA ILE A 5 -8.76 -1.08 13.15
C ILE A 5 -7.84 -1.36 11.96
N ILE A 6 -8.27 -2.23 11.05
CA ILE A 6 -7.59 -2.50 9.78
C ILE A 6 -8.34 -1.80 8.66
N HIS A 7 -7.74 -0.78 8.08
CA HIS A 7 -8.24 -0.10 6.89
C HIS A 7 -7.68 -0.73 5.63
N TYR A 8 -8.52 -0.89 4.63
CA TYR A 8 -8.12 -1.32 3.30
C TYR A 8 -9.02 -0.71 2.24
N CYS A 9 -8.50 -0.52 1.04
CA CYS A 9 -9.22 0.14 -0.05
C CYS A 9 -9.53 -0.85 -1.17
N TRP A 10 -10.73 -0.71 -1.75
CA TRP A 10 -11.10 -1.39 -3.00
C TRP A 10 -12.08 -0.55 -3.80
N PHE A 11 -11.59 0.17 -4.78
CA PHE A 11 -12.38 1.05 -5.65
C PHE A 11 -12.60 0.42 -7.02
N GLY A 12 -13.70 0.85 -7.67
CA GLY A 12 -14.09 0.38 -8.99
C GLY A 12 -14.82 -0.97 -8.98
N PRO A 13 -15.27 -1.43 -10.17
CA PRO A 13 -16.22 -2.52 -10.29
C PRO A 13 -15.62 -3.94 -10.22
N LYS A 14 -14.31 -4.08 -10.08
CA LYS A 14 -13.65 -5.39 -10.15
C LYS A 14 -13.86 -6.21 -8.87
N ALA A 15 -14.17 -7.48 -9.03
CA ALA A 15 -14.18 -8.42 -7.90
C ALA A 15 -12.75 -8.68 -7.36
N TYR A 16 -12.67 -9.12 -6.10
CA TYR A 16 -11.39 -9.49 -5.49
C TYR A 16 -10.73 -10.66 -6.23
N PRO A 17 -9.49 -10.50 -6.71
CA PRO A 17 -8.69 -11.62 -7.23
C PRO A 17 -8.43 -12.68 -6.15
N ARG A 18 -8.08 -13.89 -6.57
CA ARG A 18 -7.75 -15.00 -5.63
C ARG A 18 -6.61 -14.64 -4.67
N THR A 19 -5.63 -13.86 -5.12
CA THR A 19 -4.53 -13.38 -4.26
C THR A 19 -5.07 -12.54 -3.11
N VAL A 20 -5.93 -11.57 -3.41
CA VAL A 20 -6.57 -10.70 -2.41
C VAL A 20 -7.39 -11.52 -1.42
N GLN A 21 -8.27 -12.40 -1.90
CA GLN A 21 -9.09 -13.28 -1.04
C GLN A 21 -8.22 -14.11 -0.09
N ARG A 22 -7.10 -14.66 -0.60
CA ARG A 22 -6.15 -15.43 0.20
C ARG A 22 -5.46 -14.57 1.26
N CYS A 23 -5.06 -13.34 0.93
CA CYS A 23 -4.46 -12.41 1.89
C CYS A 23 -5.46 -12.05 2.98
N MET A 24 -6.69 -11.63 2.62
CA MET A 24 -7.74 -11.28 3.58
C MET A 24 -8.10 -12.45 4.51
N ALA A 25 -8.10 -13.69 4.04
CA ALA A 25 -8.29 -14.86 4.89
C ALA A 25 -7.21 -14.97 6.00
N THR A 26 -5.98 -14.52 5.73
CA THR A 26 -4.92 -14.48 6.76
C THR A 26 -5.14 -13.38 7.78
N TRP A 27 -5.75 -12.25 7.38
CA TRP A 27 -6.08 -11.15 8.28
C TRP A 27 -7.05 -11.63 9.35
N HIS A 28 -8.17 -12.22 8.95
CA HIS A 28 -9.16 -12.77 9.88
C HIS A 28 -8.57 -13.85 10.80
N LYS A 29 -7.58 -14.60 10.33
CA LYS A 29 -6.90 -15.62 11.12
C LYS A 29 -5.97 -15.04 12.19
N HIS A 30 -5.22 -13.99 11.87
CA HIS A 30 -4.10 -13.52 12.70
C HIS A 30 -4.38 -12.20 13.43
N LEU A 31 -5.39 -11.43 13.00
CA LEU A 31 -5.76 -10.14 13.57
C LEU A 31 -7.09 -10.25 14.32
N THR A 32 -7.15 -11.19 15.27
CA THR A 32 -8.33 -11.41 16.13
C THR A 32 -8.57 -10.18 17.01
N GLY A 33 -9.81 -9.71 17.07
CA GLY A 33 -10.16 -8.52 17.84
C GLY A 33 -9.88 -7.19 17.14
N TYR A 34 -9.49 -7.24 15.86
CA TYR A 34 -9.43 -6.05 15.01
C TYR A 34 -10.75 -5.86 14.26
N GLU A 35 -11.17 -4.61 14.14
CA GLU A 35 -12.24 -4.20 13.23
C GLU A 35 -11.66 -4.07 11.82
N PHE A 36 -12.43 -4.46 10.77
CA PHE A 36 -12.01 -4.36 9.39
C PHE A 36 -12.88 -3.33 8.66
N MET A 37 -12.26 -2.24 8.20
CA MET A 37 -12.92 -1.15 7.50
C MET A 37 -12.54 -1.12 6.02
N LEU A 38 -13.47 -1.53 5.17
CA LEU A 38 -13.36 -1.37 3.73
C LEU A 38 -13.65 0.07 3.33
N TRP A 39 -12.76 0.65 2.55
CA TRP A 39 -12.96 1.93 1.87
C TRP A 39 -13.25 1.70 0.39
N ASN A 40 -14.42 2.10 -0.01
CA ASN A 40 -14.92 2.13 -1.38
C ASN A 40 -15.82 3.37 -1.56
N GLU A 41 -16.43 3.52 -2.72
CA GLU A 41 -17.28 4.67 -3.03
C GLU A 41 -18.40 4.87 -2.00
N ARG A 42 -19.07 3.79 -1.62
CA ARG A 42 -20.18 3.83 -0.67
C ARG A 42 -19.70 4.12 0.75
N SER A 43 -18.68 3.42 1.22
CA SER A 43 -18.21 3.56 2.60
C SER A 43 -17.56 4.92 2.85
N CYS A 44 -16.81 5.48 1.88
CA CYS A 44 -16.28 6.84 1.98
C CYS A 44 -17.38 7.86 2.22
N PHE A 45 -18.45 7.80 1.44
CA PHE A 45 -19.62 8.68 1.63
C PHE A 45 -20.30 8.44 2.99
N THR A 46 -20.57 7.17 3.33
CA THR A 46 -21.32 6.81 4.54
C THR A 46 -20.57 7.24 5.80
N TYR A 47 -19.27 6.89 5.91
CA TYR A 47 -18.50 7.21 7.12
C TYR A 47 -18.16 8.70 7.22
N ALA A 48 -17.87 9.38 6.11
CA ALA A 48 -17.70 10.84 6.13
C ALA A 48 -18.94 11.53 6.70
N ALA A 49 -20.14 11.17 6.23
CA ALA A 49 -21.40 11.72 6.74
C ALA A 49 -21.66 11.33 8.21
N GLN A 50 -21.43 10.07 8.56
CA GLN A 50 -21.66 9.57 9.93
C GLN A 50 -20.82 10.26 10.98
N PHE A 51 -19.55 10.57 10.65
CA PHE A 51 -18.59 11.16 11.58
C PHE A 51 -18.43 12.67 11.40
N GLY A 52 -19.19 13.29 10.49
CA GLY A 52 -19.06 14.73 10.20
C GLY A 52 -17.71 15.12 9.61
N LEU A 53 -17.09 14.21 8.85
CA LEU A 53 -15.78 14.40 8.24
C LEU A 53 -15.90 14.82 6.77
N PRO A 54 -14.87 15.48 6.19
CA PRO A 54 -14.85 15.77 4.77
C PRO A 54 -14.81 14.45 3.97
N ASN A 55 -15.63 14.35 2.91
CA ASN A 55 -15.64 13.16 2.06
C ASN A 55 -14.30 13.07 1.27
N PRO A 56 -13.49 12.00 1.43
CA PRO A 56 -12.20 11.89 0.76
C PRO A 56 -12.32 11.83 -0.77
N LEU A 57 -13.48 11.41 -1.30
CA LEU A 57 -13.72 11.36 -2.74
C LEU A 57 -13.97 12.74 -3.37
N GLU A 58 -14.15 13.78 -2.58
CA GLU A 58 -14.31 15.16 -3.06
C GLU A 58 -12.97 15.90 -3.19
N HIS A 59 -11.87 15.32 -2.69
CA HIS A 59 -10.55 15.91 -2.82
C HIS A 59 -10.15 16.02 -4.30
N PRO A 60 -9.63 17.16 -4.80
CA PRO A 60 -9.36 17.39 -6.23
C PRO A 60 -8.44 16.34 -6.88
N PHE A 61 -7.41 15.90 -6.17
CA PHE A 61 -6.52 14.81 -6.62
C PHE A 61 -7.30 13.52 -6.83
N VAL A 62 -8.15 13.16 -5.86
CA VAL A 62 -8.95 11.92 -5.88
C VAL A 62 -10.00 11.96 -6.98
N VAL A 63 -10.71 13.09 -7.14
CA VAL A 63 -11.70 13.27 -8.22
C VAL A 63 -11.06 13.03 -9.58
N SER A 64 -9.88 13.59 -9.82
CA SER A 64 -9.16 13.43 -11.09
C SER A 64 -8.67 12.00 -11.31
N ALA A 65 -8.09 11.37 -10.29
CA ALA A 65 -7.64 9.98 -10.34
C ALA A 65 -8.81 9.00 -10.56
N TYR A 66 -9.94 9.25 -9.90
CA TYR A 66 -11.13 8.43 -10.03
C TYR A 66 -11.73 8.50 -11.44
N ARG A 67 -11.85 9.70 -12.00
CA ARG A 67 -12.34 9.93 -13.38
C ARG A 67 -11.43 9.25 -14.42
N ALA A 68 -10.13 9.17 -14.15
CA ALA A 68 -9.17 8.46 -14.99
C ALA A 68 -9.14 6.94 -14.74
N GLU A 69 -10.02 6.40 -13.88
CA GLU A 69 -10.06 4.99 -13.46
C GLU A 69 -8.73 4.50 -12.85
N LYS A 70 -7.95 5.39 -12.27
CA LYS A 70 -6.68 5.08 -11.61
C LYS A 70 -6.91 4.84 -10.12
N TYR A 71 -7.67 3.82 -9.79
CA TYR A 71 -8.16 3.52 -8.45
C TYR A 71 -7.06 3.30 -7.39
N ALA A 72 -5.86 2.89 -7.79
CA ALA A 72 -4.72 2.80 -6.88
C ALA A 72 -4.38 4.19 -6.29
N PHE A 73 -4.39 5.24 -7.12
CA PHE A 73 -4.10 6.61 -6.65
C PHE A 73 -5.24 7.19 -5.79
N VAL A 74 -6.47 6.74 -6.00
CA VAL A 74 -7.58 7.03 -5.07
C VAL A 74 -7.30 6.41 -3.71
N ALA A 75 -6.91 5.13 -3.68
CA ALA A 75 -6.56 4.43 -2.45
C ALA A 75 -5.35 5.08 -1.74
N ASP A 76 -4.42 5.65 -2.50
CA ASP A 76 -3.22 6.31 -1.98
C ASP A 76 -3.54 7.54 -1.11
N TYR A 77 -4.57 8.30 -1.46
CA TYR A 77 -5.06 9.38 -0.61
C TYR A 77 -5.91 8.86 0.54
N VAL A 78 -6.87 7.97 0.24
CA VAL A 78 -7.87 7.51 1.22
C VAL A 78 -7.21 6.76 2.39
N ARG A 79 -6.10 6.03 2.17
CA ARG A 79 -5.34 5.38 3.26
C ARG A 79 -4.87 6.37 4.32
N PHE A 80 -4.32 7.52 3.91
CA PHE A 80 -3.85 8.54 4.85
C PHE A 80 -4.99 9.32 5.46
N TRP A 81 -6.07 9.55 4.72
CA TRP A 81 -7.29 10.14 5.25
C TRP A 81 -7.87 9.28 6.39
N ALA A 82 -8.00 7.97 6.17
CA ALA A 82 -8.50 7.04 7.17
C ALA A 82 -7.58 7.00 8.41
N LEU A 83 -6.28 6.88 8.21
CA LEU A 83 -5.29 6.87 9.28
C LEU A 83 -5.28 8.18 10.07
N TYR A 84 -5.43 9.32 9.41
CA TYR A 84 -5.48 10.62 10.10
C TYR A 84 -6.72 10.77 10.96
N TYR A 85 -7.91 10.56 10.40
CA TYR A 85 -9.15 10.82 11.13
C TYR A 85 -9.51 9.73 12.14
N MET A 86 -9.16 8.48 11.90
CA MET A 86 -9.61 7.36 12.71
C MET A 86 -8.47 6.64 13.44
N GLY A 87 -7.23 6.84 13.03
CA GLY A 87 -6.12 5.99 13.47
C GLY A 87 -6.27 4.56 12.96
N GLY A 88 -5.43 3.66 13.42
CA GLY A 88 -5.47 2.26 13.02
C GLY A 88 -4.32 1.86 12.10
N ILE A 89 -4.49 0.75 11.43
CA ILE A 89 -3.48 0.18 10.52
C ILE A 89 -4.08 0.07 9.13
N TYR A 90 -3.40 0.61 8.12
CA TYR A 90 -3.73 0.38 6.73
C TYR A 90 -2.96 -0.82 6.19
N LEU A 91 -3.64 -1.68 5.43
CA LEU A 91 -3.03 -2.76 4.68
C LEU A 91 -3.44 -2.70 3.20
N ASP A 92 -2.46 -2.81 2.31
CA ASP A 92 -2.74 -3.14 0.92
C ASP A 92 -3.37 -4.53 0.84
N THR A 93 -4.30 -4.71 -0.09
CA THR A 93 -5.12 -5.94 -0.16
C THR A 93 -4.35 -7.21 -0.51
N ASP A 94 -3.11 -7.08 -0.93
CA ASP A 94 -2.17 -8.16 -1.21
C ASP A 94 -1.12 -8.39 -0.10
N MET A 95 -1.36 -7.83 1.09
CA MET A 95 -0.56 -8.14 2.29
C MET A 95 -0.98 -9.48 2.90
N TYR A 96 -0.08 -10.46 2.89
CA TYR A 96 -0.26 -11.76 3.52
C TYR A 96 0.21 -11.71 4.97
N VAL A 97 -0.70 -11.65 5.93
CA VAL A 97 -0.40 -11.54 7.37
C VAL A 97 0.02 -12.89 7.95
N VAL A 98 1.05 -12.91 8.78
CA VAL A 98 1.59 -14.13 9.39
C VAL A 98 1.47 -14.17 10.92
N ARG A 99 1.30 -13.01 11.58
CA ARG A 99 1.06 -12.91 13.04
C ARG A 99 0.35 -11.61 13.41
N SER A 100 -0.12 -11.52 14.68
CA SER A 100 -0.77 -10.32 15.21
C SER A 100 0.14 -9.08 15.16
N PHE A 101 -0.49 -7.93 15.02
CA PHE A 101 0.16 -6.61 15.07
C PHE A 101 0.10 -5.97 16.46
N ASP A 102 -0.38 -6.67 17.48
CA ASP A 102 -0.61 -6.11 18.80
C ASP A 102 0.60 -5.38 19.39
N VAL A 103 1.82 -5.91 19.19
CA VAL A 103 3.06 -5.30 19.66
C VAL A 103 3.46 -4.03 18.90
N LEU A 104 2.79 -3.71 17.79
CA LEU A 104 3.04 -2.51 17.00
C LEU A 104 2.11 -1.35 17.40
N LEU A 105 1.11 -1.59 18.25
CA LEU A 105 0.06 -0.60 18.55
C LEU A 105 0.54 0.54 19.45
N ASP A 106 1.67 0.39 20.13
CA ASP A 106 2.23 1.43 21.01
C ASP A 106 2.97 2.53 20.23
N ASN A 107 3.17 2.37 18.94
CA ASN A 107 3.73 3.43 18.10
C ASN A 107 2.77 4.61 17.95
N ALA A 108 3.30 5.81 17.70
CA ALA A 108 2.52 6.94 17.23
C ALA A 108 2.22 6.84 15.74
N PHE A 109 3.25 6.46 14.97
CA PHE A 109 3.19 6.12 13.54
C PHE A 109 4.21 5.03 13.27
N PHE A 110 3.89 4.08 12.39
CA PHE A 110 4.88 3.12 11.91
C PHE A 110 4.73 2.81 10.42
N SER A 111 5.85 2.44 9.84
CA SER A 111 5.98 1.80 8.54
C SER A 111 7.24 0.93 8.53
N ALA A 112 7.69 0.47 7.35
CA ALA A 112 8.96 -0.21 7.19
C ALA A 112 9.68 0.23 5.91
N TRP A 113 10.97 -0.01 5.87
CA TRP A 113 11.74 0.12 4.64
C TRP A 113 11.24 -0.86 3.59
N GLU A 114 11.29 -0.47 2.32
CA GLU A 114 10.88 -1.36 1.21
C GLU A 114 11.94 -2.43 0.92
N THR A 115 13.21 -2.12 1.16
CA THR A 115 14.34 -3.00 0.87
C THR A 115 15.31 -3.09 2.03
N ALA A 116 16.19 -4.11 2.01
CA ALA A 116 17.26 -4.31 2.99
C ALA A 116 18.27 -3.17 3.04
N GLU A 117 18.39 -2.42 1.96
CA GLU A 117 19.39 -1.38 1.82
C GLU A 117 19.02 -0.11 2.57
N GLY A 118 17.77 0.07 3.05
CA GLY A 118 17.36 1.17 3.93
C GLY A 118 18.22 2.44 3.82
N PRO A 119 18.23 3.37 4.74
CA PRO A 119 19.10 4.56 4.64
C PRO A 119 20.57 4.28 4.90
N ALA A 120 20.96 3.02 5.10
CA ALA A 120 22.22 2.65 5.77
C ALA A 120 23.46 2.67 4.90
N GLN A 121 23.42 2.95 3.63
CA GLN A 121 24.68 3.08 2.85
C GLN A 121 24.58 4.12 1.73
N HIS A 122 24.64 5.40 2.08
CA HIS A 122 25.01 6.50 1.15
C HIS A 122 24.15 6.66 -0.13
N SER A 123 23.05 5.93 -0.28
CA SER A 123 22.07 6.25 -1.28
C SER A 123 20.94 7.05 -0.63
N ALA A 124 20.68 8.22 -1.15
CA ALA A 124 19.49 9.03 -0.81
C ALA A 124 18.17 8.32 -1.17
N ASP A 125 18.21 7.02 -1.40
CA ASP A 125 17.20 6.21 -2.07
C ASP A 125 16.51 5.18 -1.16
N GLY A 126 16.74 5.22 0.15
CA GLY A 126 15.92 4.44 1.09
C GLY A 126 14.46 4.88 0.96
N ILE A 127 13.58 3.96 0.57
CA ILE A 127 12.17 4.23 0.37
C ILE A 127 11.37 3.58 1.49
N VAL A 128 10.58 4.41 2.20
CA VAL A 128 9.58 3.93 3.16
C VAL A 128 8.37 3.45 2.39
N SER A 129 8.01 2.20 2.56
CA SER A 129 6.89 1.61 1.85
C SER A 129 5.53 2.03 2.44
N CYS A 130 4.45 1.78 1.71
CA CYS A 130 3.10 2.24 2.06
C CYS A 130 2.04 1.12 2.13
N GLY A 131 2.42 -0.14 1.88
CA GLY A 131 1.47 -1.26 1.89
C GLY A 131 1.07 -1.72 3.30
N ALA A 132 1.86 -1.38 4.34
CA ALA A 132 1.52 -1.55 5.75
C ALA A 132 1.94 -0.30 6.53
N LEU A 133 0.96 0.41 7.09
CA LEU A 133 1.12 1.66 7.81
C LEU A 133 0.26 1.65 9.06
N GLY A 134 0.77 2.16 10.18
CA GLY A 134 -0.05 2.39 11.37
C GLY A 134 0.08 3.80 11.87
N ALA A 135 -1.01 4.39 12.36
CA ALA A 135 -1.01 5.73 12.93
C ALA A 135 -2.04 5.89 14.06
N CYS A 136 -1.71 6.70 15.04
CA CYS A 136 -2.71 7.26 15.96
C CYS A 136 -3.58 8.27 15.21
N ALA A 137 -4.85 8.37 15.60
CA ALA A 137 -5.76 9.38 15.06
C ALA A 137 -5.20 10.78 15.29
N LEU A 138 -5.40 11.67 14.32
CA LEU A 138 -4.96 13.07 14.32
C LEU A 138 -3.44 13.23 14.46
N GLY A 139 -2.67 12.19 14.13
CA GLY A 139 -1.21 12.20 14.20
C GLY A 139 -0.57 13.18 13.19
N ALA A 140 0.51 13.84 13.62
CA ALA A 140 1.17 14.87 12.82
C ALA A 140 1.70 14.32 11.48
N CYS A 141 2.30 13.15 11.49
CA CYS A 141 2.84 12.52 10.29
C CYS A 141 1.75 12.29 9.22
N ALA A 142 0.61 11.71 9.58
CA ALA A 142 -0.50 11.49 8.64
C ALA A 142 -1.10 12.80 8.14
N ARG A 143 -1.21 13.83 9.02
CA ARG A 143 -1.65 15.18 8.65
C ARG A 143 -0.75 15.78 7.57
N ASP A 144 0.56 15.74 7.78
CA ASP A 144 1.52 16.40 6.89
C ASP A 144 1.61 15.67 5.54
N ILE A 145 1.36 14.36 5.52
CA ILE A 145 1.19 13.61 4.27
C ILE A 145 -0.07 14.09 3.53
N LEU A 146 -1.21 14.26 4.21
CA LEU A 146 -2.44 14.79 3.58
C LEU A 146 -2.23 16.21 3.06
N ALA A 147 -1.57 17.08 3.82
CA ALA A 147 -1.23 18.44 3.39
C ALA A 147 -0.35 18.43 2.12
N LYS A 148 0.51 17.41 1.94
CA LYS A 148 1.24 17.25 0.69
C LYS A 148 0.30 16.95 -0.48
N TYR A 149 -0.71 16.09 -0.28
CA TYR A 149 -1.72 15.80 -1.32
C TYR A 149 -2.53 17.04 -1.72
N ASP A 150 -2.77 18.00 -0.81
CA ASP A 150 -3.43 19.28 -1.13
C ASP A 150 -2.68 20.08 -2.19
N THR A 151 -1.36 19.89 -2.27
CA THR A 151 -0.50 20.56 -3.28
C THR A 151 -0.42 19.83 -4.60
N LEU A 152 -0.88 18.57 -4.68
CA LEU A 152 -0.79 17.75 -5.88
C LEU A 152 -1.99 17.98 -6.80
N ARG A 153 -1.73 17.87 -8.11
CA ARG A 153 -2.77 17.86 -9.14
C ARG A 153 -2.54 16.61 -9.98
N PHE A 154 -3.51 15.69 -9.94
CA PHE A 154 -3.38 14.42 -10.66
C PHE A 154 -3.41 14.62 -12.17
N ASP A 155 -2.39 14.08 -12.85
CA ASP A 155 -2.25 14.04 -14.29
C ASP A 155 -1.81 12.62 -14.71
N GLU A 156 -2.66 11.95 -15.51
CA GLU A 156 -2.37 10.57 -15.93
C GLU A 156 -1.18 10.44 -16.89
N ALA A 157 -0.71 11.54 -17.49
CA ALA A 157 0.51 11.56 -18.28
C ALA A 157 1.77 11.43 -17.42
N HIS A 158 1.68 11.76 -16.12
CA HIS A 158 2.82 11.85 -15.20
C HIS A 158 2.68 10.92 -13.98
N LEU A 159 2.17 9.71 -14.15
CA LEU A 159 1.91 8.76 -13.05
C LEU A 159 3.13 8.47 -12.16
N ALA A 160 4.34 8.60 -12.68
CA ALA A 160 5.56 8.37 -11.91
C ALA A 160 5.78 9.40 -10.79
N ASP A 161 5.18 10.58 -10.91
CA ASP A 161 5.31 11.67 -9.92
C ASP A 161 4.45 11.42 -8.68
N TYR A 162 3.49 10.50 -8.78
CA TYR A 162 2.55 10.17 -7.71
C TYR A 162 2.84 8.83 -7.03
N ILE A 163 4.03 8.27 -7.20
CA ILE A 163 4.46 7.06 -6.50
C ILE A 163 4.54 7.35 -5.00
N VAL A 164 3.61 6.79 -4.22
CA VAL A 164 3.43 7.09 -2.79
C VAL A 164 4.71 7.01 -1.97
N PRO A 165 5.51 5.93 -2.04
CA PRO A 165 6.76 5.85 -1.30
C PRO A 165 7.67 7.08 -1.50
N ARG A 166 7.74 7.64 -2.70
CA ARG A 166 8.56 8.84 -2.99
C ARG A 166 7.97 10.10 -2.37
N ILE A 167 6.64 10.19 -2.29
CA ILE A 167 5.95 11.33 -1.69
C ILE A 167 6.12 11.32 -0.18
N ILE A 168 5.91 10.16 0.45
CA ILE A 168 5.83 10.06 1.91
C ILE A 168 7.18 9.94 2.60
N THR A 169 8.18 9.32 1.96
CA THR A 169 9.49 9.09 2.60
C THR A 169 10.10 10.36 3.16
N PRO A 170 10.24 11.48 2.40
CA PRO A 170 10.85 12.69 2.93
C PRO A 170 10.01 13.33 4.04
N ILE A 171 8.70 13.09 4.09
CA ILE A 171 7.83 13.59 5.14
C ILE A 171 8.03 12.75 6.41
N ILE A 172 7.91 11.42 6.30
CA ILE A 172 8.03 10.50 7.45
C ILE A 172 9.39 10.67 8.15
N LEU A 173 10.47 10.86 7.39
CA LEU A 173 11.81 11.05 7.93
C LEU A 173 11.98 12.35 8.76
N GLN A 174 11.05 13.29 8.65
CA GLN A 174 11.05 14.52 9.47
C GLN A 174 10.33 14.34 10.81
N HIS A 175 9.61 13.24 10.99
CA HIS A 175 8.82 12.94 12.17
C HIS A 175 9.57 11.99 13.11
N SER A 176 10.12 12.52 14.21
CA SER A 176 10.86 11.74 15.22
C SER A 176 9.99 10.70 15.94
N GLU A 177 8.67 10.89 15.95
CA GLU A 177 7.69 9.94 16.50
C GLU A 177 7.37 8.77 15.56
N ALA A 178 7.83 8.82 14.31
CA ALA A 178 7.61 7.76 13.36
C ALA A 178 8.65 6.64 13.51
N THR A 179 8.18 5.41 13.69
CA THR A 179 9.03 4.21 13.74
C THR A 179 9.07 3.58 12.35
N ILE A 180 10.26 3.47 11.77
CA ILE A 180 10.47 2.79 10.49
C ILE A 180 11.19 1.47 10.77
N TYR A 181 10.44 0.38 10.66
CA TYR A 181 10.96 -0.97 10.90
C TYR A 181 11.87 -1.45 9.75
N PRO A 182 12.72 -2.44 10.01
CA PRO A 182 13.43 -3.16 8.95
C PRO A 182 12.47 -3.74 7.90
N TYR A 183 12.94 -3.85 6.65
CA TYR A 183 12.14 -4.32 5.53
C TYR A 183 11.48 -5.69 5.78
N ASP A 184 12.13 -6.59 6.49
CA ASP A 184 11.67 -7.95 6.75
C ASP A 184 10.45 -8.04 7.68
N TYR A 185 10.02 -6.91 8.27
CA TYR A 185 8.75 -6.82 9.00
C TYR A 185 7.55 -6.98 8.08
N PHE A 186 7.58 -6.36 6.87
CA PHE A 186 6.44 -6.34 5.96
C PHE A 186 6.80 -6.65 4.49
N TYR A 187 8.07 -6.51 4.10
CA TYR A 187 8.54 -6.63 2.73
C TYR A 187 9.69 -7.63 2.56
N PRO A 188 9.65 -8.81 3.24
CA PRO A 188 10.73 -9.79 3.13
C PRO A 188 10.87 -10.37 1.72
N LEU A 189 9.76 -10.40 0.94
CA LEU A 189 9.76 -10.83 -0.46
C LEU A 189 10.18 -9.67 -1.37
N PRO A 190 11.35 -9.71 -2.02
CA PRO A 190 11.77 -8.64 -2.92
C PRO A 190 10.84 -8.55 -4.15
N PHE A 191 10.62 -7.33 -4.65
CA PHE A 191 9.75 -7.08 -5.81
C PHE A 191 10.12 -7.92 -7.06
N ASN A 192 11.41 -8.12 -7.33
CA ASN A 192 11.90 -8.93 -8.45
C ASN A 192 11.61 -10.43 -8.30
N LYS A 193 11.23 -10.88 -7.08
CA LYS A 193 10.87 -12.25 -6.72
C LYS A 193 9.37 -12.48 -6.57
N ARG A 194 8.53 -11.46 -6.86
CA ARG A 194 7.07 -11.48 -6.67
C ARG A 194 6.32 -12.62 -7.36
N THR A 195 6.91 -13.24 -8.38
CA THR A 195 6.33 -14.37 -9.11
C THR A 195 6.69 -15.73 -8.50
N GLU A 196 7.50 -15.76 -7.45
CA GLU A 196 7.88 -17.01 -6.80
C GLU A 196 6.72 -17.61 -6.00
N HIS A 197 6.36 -18.85 -6.31
CA HIS A 197 5.27 -19.56 -5.62
C HIS A 197 5.61 -19.85 -4.14
N ARG A 198 6.89 -19.94 -3.79
CA ARG A 198 7.38 -20.26 -2.43
C ARG A 198 7.65 -19.03 -1.59
N PHE A 199 6.89 -17.95 -1.77
CA PHE A 199 7.12 -16.69 -1.06
C PHE A 199 7.22 -16.83 0.48
N LYS A 200 6.63 -17.87 1.07
CA LYS A 200 6.72 -18.14 2.51
C LYS A 200 8.13 -18.47 3.00
N THR A 201 9.06 -18.85 2.12
CA THR A 201 10.47 -19.07 2.49
C THR A 201 11.20 -17.79 2.86
N TYR A 202 10.61 -16.63 2.56
CA TYR A 202 11.12 -15.32 2.94
C TYR A 202 10.70 -14.87 4.35
N ILE A 203 9.82 -15.63 5.04
CA ILE A 203 9.40 -15.32 6.41
C ILE A 203 10.61 -15.45 7.34
N THR A 204 10.88 -14.36 8.08
CA THR A 204 11.85 -14.31 9.17
C THR A 204 11.14 -14.32 10.53
N GLN A 205 11.90 -14.38 11.61
CA GLN A 205 11.34 -14.18 12.95
C GLN A 205 10.74 -12.79 13.17
N ASN A 206 11.11 -11.80 12.36
CA ASN A 206 10.63 -10.42 12.45
C ASN A 206 9.35 -10.19 11.65
N THR A 207 9.04 -11.05 10.69
CA THR A 207 7.98 -10.82 9.70
C THR A 207 6.59 -10.83 10.34
N PHE A 208 5.83 -9.77 10.14
CA PHE A 208 4.42 -9.62 10.50
C PHE A 208 3.49 -9.87 9.33
N ALA A 209 3.89 -9.40 8.16
CA ALA A 209 3.18 -9.65 6.90
C ALA A 209 4.16 -9.68 5.72
N ILE A 210 3.68 -10.18 4.58
CA ILE A 210 4.45 -10.23 3.33
C ILE A 210 3.64 -9.54 2.25
N HIS A 211 4.20 -8.51 1.65
CA HIS A 211 3.65 -7.90 0.45
C HIS A 211 3.84 -8.82 -0.76
N LEU A 212 2.76 -9.24 -1.40
CA LEU A 212 2.82 -10.18 -2.54
C LEU A 212 2.99 -9.47 -3.88
N TRP A 213 3.02 -8.14 -3.89
CA TRP A 213 3.27 -7.31 -5.06
C TRP A 213 2.31 -7.60 -6.23
N ASP A 214 0.99 -7.77 -5.93
CA ASP A 214 -0.04 -7.89 -6.96
C ASP A 214 -0.34 -6.52 -7.52
N ILE A 215 0.49 -6.09 -8.50
CA ILE A 215 0.38 -4.81 -9.18
C ILE A 215 -0.92 -4.73 -9.99
N SER A 216 -2.06 -4.66 -9.31
CA SER A 216 -3.41 -4.65 -9.92
C SER A 216 -3.62 -3.48 -10.89
N TRP A 217 -2.94 -2.34 -10.65
CA TRP A 217 -2.98 -1.13 -11.47
C TRP A 217 -2.12 -1.18 -12.74
N TYR A 218 -1.21 -2.17 -12.87
CA TYR A 218 -0.43 -2.37 -14.08
C TYR A 218 -1.26 -3.05 -15.16
N PRO A 219 -1.17 -2.62 -16.42
CA PRO A 219 -1.74 -3.35 -17.54
C PRO A 219 -1.22 -4.79 -17.57
N TRP A 220 -2.09 -5.75 -17.90
CA TRP A 220 -1.78 -7.19 -17.85
C TRP A 220 -0.50 -7.56 -18.61
N TYR A 221 -0.20 -6.89 -19.74
CA TYR A 221 1.01 -7.13 -20.54
C TYR A 221 2.30 -6.66 -19.84
N LYS A 222 2.21 -5.71 -18.91
CA LYS A 222 3.35 -5.29 -18.07
C LYS A 222 3.57 -6.20 -16.87
N LYS A 223 2.61 -7.06 -16.54
CA LYS A 223 2.73 -8.10 -15.49
C LYS A 223 3.51 -9.32 -15.98
N ILE A 224 3.68 -9.48 -17.32
CA ILE A 224 4.42 -10.59 -17.90
C ILE A 224 5.91 -10.41 -17.57
N PRO A 225 6.59 -11.42 -16.98
CA PRO A 225 8.04 -11.35 -16.72
C PRO A 225 8.81 -11.03 -17.99
N ARG A 226 9.79 -10.14 -17.91
CA ARG A 226 10.58 -9.70 -19.06
C ARG A 226 11.18 -10.88 -19.85
N GLN A 227 11.56 -11.97 -19.16
CA GLN A 227 12.04 -13.20 -19.76
C GLN A 227 11.01 -13.84 -20.69
N VAL A 228 9.72 -13.92 -20.26
CA VAL A 228 8.64 -14.46 -21.10
C VAL A 228 8.41 -13.59 -22.33
N VAL A 229 8.50 -12.26 -22.17
CA VAL A 229 8.38 -11.32 -23.31
C VAL A 229 9.53 -11.51 -24.30
N ILE A 230 10.75 -11.78 -23.82
CA ILE A 230 11.93 -12.06 -24.66
C ILE A 230 11.72 -13.39 -25.43
N GLU A 231 11.26 -14.44 -24.74
CA GLU A 231 10.99 -15.74 -25.37
C GLU A 231 9.86 -15.66 -26.41
N LEU A 232 8.78 -14.96 -26.11
CA LEU A 232 7.70 -14.72 -27.09
C LEU A 232 8.18 -13.93 -28.31
N LYS A 233 9.08 -12.94 -28.12
CA LYS A 233 9.69 -12.20 -29.24
C LYS A 233 10.60 -13.10 -30.09
N LYS A 234 11.37 -14.02 -29.47
CA LYS A 234 12.19 -15.00 -30.19
C LYS A 234 11.32 -15.96 -31.00
N LEU A 235 10.26 -16.52 -30.41
CA LEU A 235 9.31 -17.40 -31.07
C LEU A 235 8.62 -16.70 -32.27
N LYS A 236 8.18 -15.44 -32.07
CA LYS A 236 7.60 -14.66 -33.18
C LYS A 236 8.59 -14.44 -34.33
N ARG A 237 9.85 -14.21 -34.03
CA ARG A 237 10.92 -14.08 -35.03
C ARG A 237 11.11 -15.36 -35.83
N ILE A 238 11.14 -16.50 -35.18
CA ILE A 238 11.26 -17.83 -35.84
C ILE A 238 10.07 -18.07 -36.78
N LEU A 239 8.84 -17.76 -36.34
CA LEU A 239 7.62 -17.97 -37.12
C LEU A 239 7.44 -16.95 -38.28
N THR A 240 8.18 -15.84 -38.28
CA THR A 240 8.10 -14.82 -39.35
C THR A 240 9.15 -15.04 -40.44
N TYR A 241 10.12 -15.95 -40.21
CA TYR A 241 11.20 -16.31 -41.16
C TYR A 241 11.13 -17.80 -41.59
N ALA A 242 10.08 -18.54 -41.23
CA ALA A 242 9.71 -19.85 -41.73
C ALA A 242 8.52 -19.74 -42.68
#